data_5d0d66ccfc15dc1355f4b625fe22b8df
#
_entry.id   5d0d66ccfc15dc1355f4b625fe22b8df
#
_cell.length_a   1.000
_cell.length_b   1.000
_cell.length_c   1.000
_cell.angle_alpha   90.00
_cell.angle_beta   90.00
_cell.angle_gamma   90.00
#
_symmetry.space_group_name_H-M   'P 1'
#
loop_
_entity.id
_entity.type
_entity.pdbx_description
1 polymer ?
#
loop_
_entity_poly.entity_id
_entity_poly.type
_entity_poly.pdbx_seq_one_letter_code
_entity_poly.pdbx_strand_id
1 'polypeptide(L)'
;MNPMTDLSDTRVDPYLGTVVHVVGTRQARPNLPSTGCPFCVGGLESPEPYQVRWFRNRWPAMPGDRCEVVLYTSEHEATFTSLGVAGARRVIDLWAERFCSLGTRDDVDYVLIFENRGPEVGATIAHPHGQIYAYDHVPSRPGRLLGAGWTPDADPGERFVAAHGGWSASVPPAATYPIALSLAPRHRVADLGELDDAGRNDLAALLVDVLGRLDRLYDRPLPYMLWFNQRPTDGGEWPDAWLNVEIVSPWRSAGTARFIAAAEVACEEYFNPVIPELLAEQLRELG
;
A
#
# COMPACT_ATOMS: atom_id res chain seq x y z
N MET A 1 22.99 19.05 24.72
CA MET A 1 21.86 18.17 24.34
C MET A 1 20.61 19.04 24.37
N ASN A 2 20.13 19.46 23.21
CA ASN A 2 18.85 20.16 23.09
C ASN A 2 17.78 19.07 23.12
N PRO A 3 16.80 19.05 24.03
CA PRO A 3 15.69 18.14 23.95
C PRO A 3 14.93 18.54 22.69
N MET A 4 15.03 17.73 21.62
CA MET A 4 14.08 17.83 20.52
C MET A 4 12.72 17.47 21.11
N THR A 5 11.99 18.49 21.49
CA THR A 5 10.56 18.39 21.80
C THR A 5 9.90 17.62 20.66
N ASP A 6 9.10 16.66 20.99
CA ASP A 6 8.24 15.93 20.05
C ASP A 6 7.42 16.98 19.28
N LEU A 7 7.86 17.28 18.05
CA LEU A 7 7.24 18.29 17.19
C LEU A 7 6.12 17.67 16.32
N SER A 8 5.63 16.49 16.69
CA SER A 8 4.47 15.91 16.04
C SER A 8 3.19 16.46 16.70
N ASP A 9 2.31 17.00 15.90
CA ASP A 9 1.03 17.56 16.32
C ASP A 9 -0.04 17.12 15.31
N THR A 10 -1.16 16.61 15.81
CA THR A 10 -2.30 16.22 14.96
C THR A 10 -3.35 17.32 15.01
N ARG A 11 -3.67 17.86 13.85
CA ARG A 11 -4.65 18.93 13.68
C ARG A 11 -5.81 18.47 12.82
N VAL A 12 -6.97 19.01 13.14
CA VAL A 12 -8.19 18.74 12.36
C VAL A 12 -8.67 20.06 11.78
N ASP A 13 -8.88 20.09 10.45
CA ASP A 13 -9.54 21.22 9.80
C ASP A 13 -10.97 21.35 10.37
N PRO A 14 -11.35 22.51 10.93
CA PRO A 14 -12.64 22.64 11.60
C PRO A 14 -13.85 22.64 10.65
N TYR A 15 -13.64 22.80 9.35
CA TYR A 15 -14.70 22.87 8.34
C TYR A 15 -14.81 21.57 7.51
N LEU A 16 -13.66 20.98 7.14
CA LEU A 16 -13.60 19.79 6.30
C LEU A 16 -13.40 18.49 7.09
N GLY A 17 -13.03 18.59 8.38
CA GLY A 17 -12.68 17.42 9.19
C GLY A 17 -11.39 16.73 8.75
N THR A 18 -10.60 17.35 7.87
CA THR A 18 -9.34 16.78 7.39
C THR A 18 -8.32 16.69 8.52
N VAL A 19 -7.80 15.50 8.78
CA VAL A 19 -6.75 15.25 9.78
C VAL A 19 -5.38 15.49 9.15
N VAL A 20 -4.56 16.31 9.80
CA VAL A 20 -3.19 16.65 9.36
C VAL A 20 -2.21 16.34 10.48
N HIS A 21 -1.28 15.43 10.23
CA HIS A 21 -0.15 15.17 11.11
C HIS A 21 1.00 16.13 10.77
N VAL A 22 1.25 17.11 11.63
CA VAL A 22 2.36 18.04 11.49
C VAL A 22 3.61 17.42 12.12
N VAL A 23 4.56 17.00 11.30
CA VAL A 23 5.78 16.29 11.72
C VAL A 23 7.01 17.10 11.30
N GLY A 24 7.30 18.15 12.08
CA GLY A 24 8.38 19.12 11.78
C GLY A 24 9.77 18.49 11.67
N THR A 25 10.05 17.42 12.39
CA THR A 25 11.31 16.68 12.35
C THR A 25 11.57 16.03 11.00
N ARG A 26 10.53 15.72 10.21
CA ARG A 26 10.67 15.12 8.87
C ARG A 26 11.15 16.10 7.82
N GLN A 27 11.14 17.41 8.06
CA GLN A 27 11.68 18.39 7.12
C GLN A 27 13.18 18.19 6.89
N ALA A 28 13.92 17.69 7.87
CA ALA A 28 15.35 17.39 7.76
C ALA A 28 15.64 15.97 7.26
N ARG A 29 14.61 15.20 6.87
CA ARG A 29 14.79 13.83 6.34
C ARG A 29 15.59 13.88 5.04
N PRO A 30 16.69 13.11 4.91
CA PRO A 30 17.40 12.97 3.63
C PRO A 30 16.48 12.36 2.58
N ASN A 31 16.42 12.94 1.39
CA ASN A 31 15.64 12.38 0.28
C ASN A 31 16.27 11.12 -0.31
N LEU A 32 17.61 10.99 -0.22
CA LEU A 32 18.37 9.83 -0.69
C LEU A 32 19.50 9.52 0.29
N PRO A 33 19.90 8.26 0.46
CA PRO A 33 21.09 7.93 1.24
C PRO A 33 22.31 8.54 0.57
N SER A 34 23.19 9.17 1.37
CA SER A 34 24.42 9.81 0.89
C SER A 34 25.49 8.80 0.47
N THR A 35 25.44 7.58 1.00
CA THR A 35 26.40 6.49 0.71
C THR A 35 25.71 5.15 0.93
N GLY A 36 25.78 4.26 -0.07
CA GLY A 36 25.27 2.90 0.03
C GLY A 36 23.77 2.79 0.36
N CYS A 37 23.21 1.62 0.16
CA CYS A 37 21.82 1.36 0.53
C CYS A 37 21.73 0.90 1.99
N PRO A 38 20.97 1.57 2.87
CA PRO A 38 20.84 1.17 4.27
C PRO A 38 20.13 -0.18 4.46
N PHE A 39 19.42 -0.66 3.44
CA PHE A 39 18.61 -1.89 3.46
C PHE A 39 19.35 -3.12 2.91
N CYS A 40 20.45 -2.94 2.18
CA CYS A 40 21.30 -4.05 1.78
C CYS A 40 21.98 -4.71 2.98
N VAL A 41 22.32 -5.99 2.86
CA VAL A 41 23.08 -6.70 3.89
C VAL A 41 24.38 -5.97 4.22
N GLY A 42 24.65 -5.77 5.51
CA GLY A 42 25.76 -4.94 6.01
C GLY A 42 25.44 -3.43 6.05
N GLY A 43 24.26 -3.02 5.57
CA GLY A 43 23.78 -1.65 5.68
C GLY A 43 23.28 -1.31 7.08
N LEU A 44 23.02 -0.02 7.30
CA LEU A 44 22.69 0.54 8.60
C LEU A 44 21.44 -0.10 9.26
N GLU A 45 20.42 -0.43 8.47
CA GLU A 45 19.16 -1.01 8.94
C GLU A 45 19.14 -2.55 8.81
N SER A 46 20.13 -3.12 8.12
CA SER A 46 20.20 -4.56 7.84
C SER A 46 21.64 -5.08 7.96
N PRO A 47 22.20 -5.06 9.17
CA PRO A 47 23.59 -5.53 9.38
C PRO A 47 23.78 -7.02 9.09
N GLU A 48 22.71 -7.83 9.27
CA GLU A 48 22.73 -9.28 9.11
C GLU A 48 21.95 -9.71 7.85
N PRO A 49 22.28 -10.89 7.26
CA PRO A 49 21.49 -11.47 6.17
C PRO A 49 20.04 -11.72 6.58
N TYR A 50 19.11 -11.53 5.63
CA TYR A 50 17.67 -11.76 5.82
C TYR A 50 17.01 -12.23 4.53
N GLN A 51 15.85 -12.86 4.66
CA GLN A 51 14.93 -13.14 3.52
C GLN A 51 13.85 -12.08 3.46
N VAL A 52 13.19 -11.82 4.59
CA VAL A 52 12.30 -10.68 4.85
C VAL A 52 12.68 -10.09 6.21
N ARG A 53 12.44 -8.82 6.40
CA ARG A 53 12.82 -8.14 7.63
C ARG A 53 11.88 -6.97 7.90
N TRP A 54 11.59 -6.69 9.15
CA TRP A 54 10.97 -5.44 9.57
C TRP A 54 11.81 -4.74 10.64
N PHE A 55 11.63 -3.41 10.74
CA PHE A 55 12.23 -2.58 11.79
C PHE A 55 11.43 -1.28 11.94
N ARG A 56 11.60 -0.61 13.09
CA ARG A 56 10.98 0.68 13.37
C ARG A 56 11.54 1.75 12.44
N ASN A 57 10.65 2.56 11.85
CA ASN A 57 11.07 3.62 10.95
C ASN A 57 11.90 4.66 11.71
N ARG A 58 13.11 4.93 11.27
CA ARG A 58 14.01 5.94 11.86
C ARG A 58 13.44 7.35 11.76
N TRP A 59 12.61 7.63 10.76
CA TRP A 59 11.96 8.91 10.52
C TRP A 59 10.44 8.74 10.57
N PRO A 60 9.88 8.40 11.75
CA PRO A 60 8.48 8.05 11.87
C PRO A 60 7.58 9.23 11.54
N ALA A 61 6.42 8.96 10.97
CA ALA A 61 5.37 9.96 10.75
C ALA A 61 4.49 10.15 11.98
N MET A 62 4.48 9.18 12.89
CA MET A 62 3.68 9.16 14.10
C MET A 62 4.55 8.74 15.30
N PRO A 63 4.26 9.22 16.51
CA PRO A 63 4.97 8.86 17.74
C PRO A 63 4.69 7.40 18.17
N GLY A 64 5.36 6.95 19.21
CA GLY A 64 5.02 5.70 19.90
C GLY A 64 5.36 4.42 19.15
N ASP A 65 6.42 4.42 18.32
CA ASP A 65 6.83 3.23 17.55
C ASP A 65 5.70 2.65 16.66
N ARG A 66 4.87 3.52 16.13
CA ARG A 66 3.72 3.20 15.28
C ARG A 66 4.02 3.23 13.78
N CYS A 67 5.29 3.37 13.40
CA CYS A 67 5.74 3.36 12.01
C CYS A 67 6.83 2.32 11.82
N GLU A 68 6.60 1.36 10.93
CA GLU A 68 7.55 0.30 10.60
C GLU A 68 7.91 0.32 9.12
N VAL A 69 9.09 -0.23 8.80
CA VAL A 69 9.55 -0.53 7.45
C VAL A 69 9.65 -2.05 7.31
N VAL A 70 9.20 -2.57 6.17
CA VAL A 70 9.23 -4.00 5.84
C VAL A 70 10.05 -4.20 4.58
N LEU A 71 11.16 -4.92 4.68
CA LEU A 71 12.01 -5.29 3.56
C LEU A 71 11.56 -6.64 2.99
N TYR A 72 11.44 -6.71 1.69
CA TYR A 72 10.89 -7.87 0.98
C TYR A 72 11.94 -8.92 0.58
N THR A 73 13.19 -8.50 0.49
CA THR A 73 14.33 -9.33 0.10
C THR A 73 15.62 -8.60 0.44
N SER A 74 16.74 -9.31 0.50
CA SER A 74 18.08 -8.73 0.58
C SER A 74 18.63 -8.25 -0.77
N GLU A 75 17.96 -8.57 -1.87
CA GLU A 75 18.39 -8.24 -3.23
C GLU A 75 17.96 -6.82 -3.60
N HIS A 76 18.92 -5.93 -3.82
CA HIS A 76 18.68 -4.50 -4.06
C HIS A 76 17.86 -4.20 -5.31
N GLU A 77 18.17 -4.88 -6.40
CA GLU A 77 17.56 -4.67 -7.71
C GLU A 77 16.29 -5.50 -7.95
N ALA A 78 15.84 -6.26 -6.94
CA ALA A 78 14.63 -7.04 -7.06
C ALA A 78 13.38 -6.16 -7.19
N THR A 79 12.32 -6.75 -7.71
CA THR A 79 10.96 -6.18 -7.70
C THR A 79 10.05 -7.15 -6.98
N PHE A 80 8.85 -6.72 -6.58
CA PHE A 80 7.87 -7.63 -5.98
C PHE A 80 7.62 -8.84 -6.90
N THR A 81 7.55 -8.60 -8.20
CA THR A 81 7.36 -9.65 -9.22
C THR A 81 8.52 -10.65 -9.25
N SER A 82 9.77 -10.19 -9.14
CA SER A 82 10.95 -11.06 -9.20
C SER A 82 11.11 -11.94 -7.95
N LEU A 83 10.39 -11.65 -6.85
CA LEU A 83 10.35 -12.51 -5.66
C LEU A 83 9.69 -13.88 -5.98
N GLY A 84 8.87 -13.93 -7.03
CA GLY A 84 7.99 -15.06 -7.31
C GLY A 84 6.97 -15.31 -6.21
N VAL A 85 6.07 -16.26 -6.41
CA VAL A 85 4.97 -16.54 -5.48
C VAL A 85 5.47 -16.87 -4.06
N ALA A 86 6.53 -17.68 -3.96
CA ALA A 86 7.08 -18.08 -2.66
C ALA A 86 7.70 -16.90 -1.89
N GLY A 87 8.33 -15.96 -2.60
CA GLY A 87 8.87 -14.73 -2.00
C GLY A 87 7.76 -13.77 -1.57
N ALA A 88 6.80 -13.53 -2.44
CA ALA A 88 5.61 -12.73 -2.16
C ALA A 88 4.82 -13.30 -0.95
N ARG A 89 4.68 -14.64 -0.87
CA ARG A 89 4.04 -15.28 0.29
C ARG A 89 4.76 -14.95 1.60
N ARG A 90 6.09 -14.99 1.65
CA ARG A 90 6.85 -14.60 2.86
C ARG A 90 6.60 -13.16 3.28
N VAL A 91 6.47 -12.25 2.30
CA VAL A 91 6.15 -10.84 2.57
C VAL A 91 4.73 -10.73 3.16
N ILE A 92 3.75 -11.42 2.59
CA ILE A 92 2.36 -11.45 3.08
C ILE A 92 2.28 -12.04 4.49
N ASP A 93 3.03 -13.11 4.77
CA ASP A 93 3.08 -13.69 6.11
C ASP A 93 3.64 -12.68 7.14
N LEU A 94 4.68 -11.93 6.76
CA LEU A 94 5.24 -10.89 7.62
C LEU A 94 4.25 -9.72 7.79
N TRP A 95 3.54 -9.30 6.74
CA TRP A 95 2.50 -8.27 6.85
C TRP A 95 1.38 -8.71 7.80
N ALA A 96 0.92 -9.96 7.70
CA ALA A 96 -0.11 -10.51 8.59
C ALA A 96 0.37 -10.60 10.06
N GLU A 97 1.62 -11.05 10.27
CA GLU A 97 2.25 -11.05 11.60
C GLU A 97 2.28 -9.65 12.21
N ARG A 98 2.75 -8.66 11.42
CA ARG A 98 2.84 -7.27 11.90
C ARG A 98 1.48 -6.64 12.14
N PHE A 99 0.51 -6.90 11.25
CA PHE A 99 -0.88 -6.48 11.46
C PHE A 99 -1.42 -6.98 12.81
N CYS A 100 -1.31 -8.28 13.07
CA CYS A 100 -1.77 -8.85 14.33
C CYS A 100 -1.02 -8.26 15.53
N SER A 101 0.31 -8.16 15.43
CA SER A 101 1.13 -7.65 16.54
C SER A 101 0.85 -6.18 16.88
N LEU A 102 0.68 -5.32 15.88
CA LEU A 102 0.36 -3.92 16.10
C LEU A 102 -1.09 -3.73 16.54
N GLY A 103 -2.02 -4.50 15.97
CA GLY A 103 -3.44 -4.43 16.29
C GLY A 103 -3.83 -4.91 17.67
N THR A 104 -2.92 -5.58 18.42
CA THR A 104 -3.15 -5.92 19.84
C THR A 104 -2.79 -4.79 20.81
N ARG A 105 -2.28 -3.68 20.31
CA ARG A 105 -1.89 -2.55 21.15
C ARG A 105 -3.10 -1.69 21.51
N ASP A 106 -3.18 -1.26 22.75
CA ASP A 106 -4.27 -0.39 23.26
C ASP A 106 -4.27 1.03 22.64
N ASP A 107 -3.14 1.44 22.02
CA ASP A 107 -2.99 2.74 21.36
C ASP A 107 -3.10 2.66 19.82
N VAL A 108 -3.68 1.57 19.28
CA VAL A 108 -3.80 1.34 17.83
C VAL A 108 -5.22 0.92 17.47
N ASP A 109 -5.88 1.77 16.69
CA ASP A 109 -7.24 1.53 16.19
C ASP A 109 -7.28 1.09 14.72
N TYR A 110 -6.20 1.38 13.95
CA TYR A 110 -6.11 0.98 12.55
C TYR A 110 -4.69 0.74 12.09
N VAL A 111 -4.44 -0.37 11.41
CA VAL A 111 -3.13 -0.72 10.84
C VAL A 111 -3.18 -0.60 9.31
N LEU A 112 -2.45 0.36 8.76
CA LEU A 112 -2.28 0.54 7.32
C LEU A 112 -0.97 -0.09 6.86
N ILE A 113 -1.06 -1.06 5.96
CA ILE A 113 0.08 -1.63 5.25
C ILE A 113 0.10 -1.03 3.86
N PHE A 114 1.25 -0.51 3.42
CA PHE A 114 1.35 0.14 2.12
C PHE A 114 2.77 0.06 1.54
N GLU A 115 2.85 0.22 0.23
CA GLU A 115 4.08 0.37 -0.52
C GLU A 115 4.01 1.58 -1.45
N ASN A 116 5.10 2.33 -1.52
CA ASN A 116 5.36 3.31 -2.57
C ASN A 116 6.57 2.81 -3.38
N ARG A 117 6.39 2.58 -4.67
CA ARG A 117 7.46 2.18 -5.59
C ARG A 117 7.71 3.28 -6.62
N GLY A 118 8.95 3.72 -6.69
CA GLY A 118 9.39 4.76 -7.63
C GLY A 118 9.41 6.16 -7.03
N PRO A 119 10.34 7.00 -7.50
CA PRO A 119 10.52 8.38 -7.01
C PRO A 119 9.30 9.27 -7.28
N GLU A 120 8.52 8.98 -8.31
CA GLU A 120 7.32 9.71 -8.71
C GLU A 120 6.20 9.66 -7.66
N VAL A 121 6.22 8.64 -6.81
CA VAL A 121 5.27 8.46 -5.70
C VAL A 121 5.93 8.59 -4.33
N GLY A 122 7.15 9.15 -4.29
CA GLY A 122 7.85 9.49 -3.04
C GLY A 122 8.67 8.37 -2.41
N ALA A 123 8.95 7.27 -3.13
CA ALA A 123 9.92 6.29 -2.69
C ALA A 123 11.33 6.89 -2.80
N THR A 124 12.05 6.97 -1.67
CA THR A 124 13.40 7.56 -1.60
C THR A 124 14.52 6.53 -1.66
N ILE A 125 14.21 5.25 -1.56
CA ILE A 125 15.15 4.13 -1.61
C ILE A 125 14.59 3.11 -2.59
N ALA A 126 15.39 2.73 -3.59
CA ALA A 126 14.96 1.79 -4.64
C ALA A 126 14.85 0.34 -4.15
N HIS A 127 15.57 -0.04 -3.08
CA HIS A 127 15.50 -1.38 -2.50
C HIS A 127 14.05 -1.74 -2.14
N PRO A 128 13.52 -2.91 -2.55
CA PRO A 128 12.12 -3.28 -2.38
C PRO A 128 11.67 -3.28 -0.91
N HIS A 129 10.75 -2.40 -0.59
CA HIS A 129 10.24 -2.28 0.78
C HIS A 129 8.84 -1.69 0.82
N GLY A 130 8.10 -2.06 1.84
CA GLY A 130 6.85 -1.41 2.24
C GLY A 130 6.96 -0.76 3.60
N GLN A 131 5.87 -0.20 4.05
CA GLN A 131 5.75 0.45 5.34
C GLN A 131 4.45 0.06 6.01
N ILE A 132 4.43 0.17 7.34
CA ILE A 132 3.23 -0.03 8.14
C ILE A 132 3.07 1.18 9.05
N TYR A 133 1.87 1.77 9.04
CA TYR A 133 1.47 2.84 9.93
C TYR A 133 0.33 2.36 10.82
N ALA A 134 0.51 2.47 12.14
CA ALA A 134 -0.49 2.12 13.13
C ALA A 134 -1.11 3.41 13.70
N TYR A 135 -2.36 3.67 13.34
CA TYR A 135 -3.10 4.87 13.75
C TYR A 135 -3.84 4.64 15.09
N ASP A 136 -3.95 5.69 15.89
CA ASP A 136 -4.75 5.74 17.13
C ASP A 136 -6.22 6.15 16.89
N HIS A 137 -6.67 6.03 15.66
CA HIS A 137 -8.03 6.27 15.20
C HIS A 137 -8.24 5.58 13.86
N VAL A 138 -9.48 5.37 13.45
CA VAL A 138 -9.80 4.89 12.09
C VAL A 138 -9.71 6.08 11.13
N PRO A 139 -8.76 6.08 10.15
CA PRO A 139 -8.62 7.20 9.21
C PRO A 139 -9.87 7.41 8.35
N SER A 140 -10.11 8.65 7.91
CA SER A 140 -11.37 9.06 7.25
C SER A 140 -11.72 8.23 6.01
N ARG A 141 -10.73 7.88 5.15
CA ARG A 141 -11.02 7.12 3.95
C ARG A 141 -11.40 5.65 4.24
N PRO A 142 -10.63 4.87 5.02
CA PRO A 142 -11.08 3.57 5.51
C PRO A 142 -12.45 3.63 6.22
N GLY A 143 -12.67 4.61 7.09
CA GLY A 143 -13.94 4.79 7.78
C GLY A 143 -15.12 4.99 6.83
N ARG A 144 -14.95 5.76 5.74
CA ARG A 144 -15.97 5.92 4.70
C ARG A 144 -16.26 4.63 3.93
N LEU A 145 -15.22 3.85 3.58
CA LEU A 145 -15.38 2.56 2.90
C LEU A 145 -16.17 1.56 3.78
N LEU A 146 -15.78 1.46 5.05
CA LEU A 146 -16.46 0.61 6.03
C LEU A 146 -17.92 1.05 6.25
N GLY A 147 -18.14 2.35 6.45
CA GLY A 147 -19.50 2.91 6.65
C GLY A 147 -20.40 2.77 5.41
N ALA A 148 -19.83 2.69 4.22
CA ALA A 148 -20.57 2.43 2.99
C ALA A 148 -20.84 0.93 2.74
N GLY A 149 -20.29 0.03 3.56
CA GLY A 149 -20.42 -1.41 3.35
C GLY A 149 -19.76 -1.87 2.06
N TRP A 150 -18.52 -1.40 1.78
CA TRP A 150 -17.81 -1.73 0.56
C TRP A 150 -17.68 -3.25 0.36
N THR A 151 -18.00 -3.72 -0.83
CA THR A 151 -17.80 -5.10 -1.27
C THR A 151 -17.14 -5.11 -2.65
N PRO A 152 -16.39 -6.19 -3.01
CA PRO A 152 -15.88 -6.34 -4.36
C PRO A 152 -17.04 -6.43 -5.36
N ASP A 153 -16.81 -5.92 -6.57
CA ASP A 153 -17.73 -6.05 -7.67
C ASP A 153 -17.88 -7.55 -8.05
N ALA A 154 -19.07 -8.09 -7.87
CA ALA A 154 -19.34 -9.51 -8.10
C ALA A 154 -19.22 -9.90 -9.59
N ASP A 155 -19.49 -8.94 -10.48
CA ASP A 155 -19.33 -9.11 -11.93
C ASP A 155 -18.74 -7.83 -12.55
N PRO A 156 -17.42 -7.68 -12.54
CA PRO A 156 -16.76 -6.51 -13.11
C PRO A 156 -16.83 -6.44 -14.65
N GLY A 157 -17.31 -7.49 -15.32
CA GLY A 157 -17.45 -7.54 -16.78
C GLY A 157 -16.14 -7.24 -17.50
N GLU A 158 -16.16 -6.26 -18.41
CA GLU A 158 -14.98 -5.86 -19.20
C GLU A 158 -13.84 -5.29 -18.35
N ARG A 159 -14.11 -4.87 -17.11
CA ARG A 159 -13.09 -4.36 -16.17
C ARG A 159 -12.36 -5.46 -15.40
N PHE A 160 -12.71 -6.73 -15.56
CA PHE A 160 -11.95 -7.86 -15.01
C PHE A 160 -10.55 -7.94 -15.60
N VAL A 161 -9.54 -8.24 -14.76
CA VAL A 161 -8.14 -8.35 -15.17
C VAL A 161 -7.60 -9.77 -14.99
N ALA A 162 -7.62 -10.30 -13.77
CA ALA A 162 -7.05 -11.60 -13.43
C ALA A 162 -7.71 -12.21 -12.20
N ALA A 163 -7.50 -13.51 -12.01
CA ALA A 163 -7.88 -14.20 -10.78
C ALA A 163 -6.90 -15.35 -10.48
N HIS A 164 -6.63 -15.57 -9.19
CA HIS A 164 -5.90 -16.72 -8.67
C HIS A 164 -6.64 -17.29 -7.46
N GLY A 165 -7.05 -18.55 -7.54
CA GLY A 165 -7.79 -19.22 -6.48
C GLY A 165 -9.02 -18.44 -6.04
N GLY A 166 -9.06 -18.07 -4.76
CA GLY A 166 -10.15 -17.30 -4.16
C GLY A 166 -10.07 -15.78 -4.37
N TRP A 167 -9.06 -15.24 -5.05
CA TRP A 167 -8.87 -13.81 -5.25
C TRP A 167 -9.09 -13.37 -6.70
N SER A 168 -9.53 -12.13 -6.89
CA SER A 168 -9.67 -11.51 -8.20
C SER A 168 -9.20 -10.06 -8.21
N ALA A 169 -8.80 -9.58 -9.39
CA ALA A 169 -8.38 -8.22 -9.68
C ALA A 169 -9.25 -7.62 -10.79
N SER A 170 -9.67 -6.38 -10.60
CA SER A 170 -10.41 -5.61 -11.60
C SER A 170 -9.99 -4.14 -11.56
N VAL A 171 -10.26 -3.41 -12.64
CA VAL A 171 -10.15 -1.96 -12.68
C VAL A 171 -11.41 -1.36 -12.05
N PRO A 172 -11.31 -0.47 -11.03
CA PRO A 172 -12.48 0.17 -10.44
C PRO A 172 -13.20 1.06 -11.47
N PRO A 173 -14.55 1.14 -11.44
CA PRO A 173 -15.32 1.94 -12.41
C PRO A 173 -15.07 3.44 -12.30
N ALA A 174 -14.65 3.91 -11.11
CA ALA A 174 -14.42 5.32 -10.81
C ALA A 174 -12.99 5.51 -10.27
N ALA A 175 -12.01 5.16 -11.10
CA ALA A 175 -10.60 5.30 -10.75
C ALA A 175 -10.18 6.78 -10.76
N THR A 176 -9.56 7.23 -9.66
CA THR A 176 -9.01 8.60 -9.53
C THR A 176 -7.62 8.75 -10.14
N TYR A 177 -6.93 7.65 -10.39
CA TYR A 177 -5.61 7.59 -11.06
C TYR A 177 -5.73 6.95 -12.45
N PRO A 178 -4.83 7.29 -13.39
CA PRO A 178 -4.84 6.70 -14.74
C PRO A 178 -4.80 5.18 -14.74
N ILE A 179 -3.97 4.61 -13.87
CA ILE A 179 -3.88 3.17 -13.66
C ILE A 179 -4.36 2.89 -12.25
N ALA A 180 -5.34 2.02 -12.11
CA ALA A 180 -5.89 1.59 -10.83
C ALA A 180 -6.35 0.15 -10.91
N LEU A 181 -6.05 -0.62 -9.87
CA LEU A 181 -6.53 -1.98 -9.66
C LEU A 181 -7.11 -2.11 -8.27
N SER A 182 -8.18 -2.88 -8.15
CA SER A 182 -8.75 -3.36 -6.89
C SER A 182 -8.65 -4.88 -6.87
N LEU A 183 -8.00 -5.42 -5.84
CA LEU A 183 -7.86 -6.85 -5.62
C LEU A 183 -8.64 -7.23 -4.36
N ALA A 184 -9.44 -8.27 -4.42
CA ALA A 184 -10.20 -8.72 -3.26
C ALA A 184 -10.44 -10.24 -3.28
N PRO A 185 -10.60 -10.86 -2.10
CA PRO A 185 -11.07 -12.23 -2.01
C PRO A 185 -12.56 -12.28 -2.40
N ARG A 186 -12.98 -13.35 -3.09
CA ARG A 186 -14.37 -13.57 -3.52
C ARG A 186 -15.32 -13.86 -2.36
N HIS A 187 -14.78 -14.35 -1.26
CA HIS A 187 -15.51 -14.55 -0.01
C HIS A 187 -15.00 -13.58 1.03
N ARG A 188 -15.90 -13.10 1.87
CA ARG A 188 -15.54 -12.11 2.87
C ARG A 188 -14.47 -12.64 3.82
N VAL A 189 -13.38 -11.89 3.90
CA VAL A 189 -12.33 -11.98 4.91
C VAL A 189 -12.12 -10.55 5.40
N ALA A 190 -12.10 -10.32 6.69
CA ALA A 190 -12.10 -8.96 7.23
C ALA A 190 -10.71 -8.30 7.19
N ASP A 191 -9.65 -9.08 7.38
CA ASP A 191 -8.27 -8.59 7.47
C ASP A 191 -7.24 -9.70 7.16
N LEU A 192 -5.95 -9.31 7.11
CA LEU A 192 -4.84 -10.23 6.85
C LEU A 192 -4.66 -11.31 7.92
N GLY A 193 -5.10 -11.07 9.16
CA GLY A 193 -5.03 -12.04 10.25
C GLY A 193 -6.00 -13.21 10.05
N GLU A 194 -7.14 -12.97 9.40
CA GLU A 194 -8.16 -13.99 9.08
C GLU A 194 -7.83 -14.80 7.81
N LEU A 195 -6.87 -14.36 6.98
CA LEU A 195 -6.47 -15.13 5.80
C LEU A 195 -5.79 -16.42 6.20
N ASP A 196 -6.34 -17.53 5.73
CA ASP A 196 -5.72 -18.86 5.82
C ASP A 196 -4.54 -19.01 4.84
N ASP A 197 -3.85 -20.13 4.90
CA ASP A 197 -2.70 -20.43 4.04
C ASP A 197 -3.05 -20.42 2.55
N ALA A 198 -4.23 -20.91 2.18
CA ALA A 198 -4.70 -20.91 0.79
C ALA A 198 -4.92 -19.47 0.30
N GLY A 199 -5.64 -18.67 1.09
CA GLY A 199 -5.91 -17.27 0.77
C GLY A 199 -4.65 -16.42 0.65
N ARG A 200 -3.63 -16.65 1.49
CA ARG A 200 -2.32 -15.98 1.39
C ARG A 200 -1.54 -16.40 0.15
N ASN A 201 -1.58 -17.69 -0.23
CA ASN A 201 -0.96 -18.18 -1.47
C ASN A 201 -1.64 -17.58 -2.71
N ASP A 202 -2.95 -17.52 -2.72
CA ASP A 202 -3.74 -16.97 -3.81
C ASP A 202 -3.46 -15.46 -3.98
N LEU A 203 -3.41 -14.70 -2.87
CA LEU A 203 -3.01 -13.29 -2.87
C LEU A 203 -1.57 -13.11 -3.38
N ALA A 204 -0.63 -13.97 -2.96
CA ALA A 204 0.76 -13.92 -3.44
C ALA A 204 0.84 -14.15 -4.95
N ALA A 205 0.12 -15.15 -5.47
CA ALA A 205 0.06 -15.43 -6.90
C ALA A 205 -0.55 -14.26 -7.68
N LEU A 206 -1.67 -13.70 -7.18
CA LEU A 206 -2.33 -12.58 -7.84
C LEU A 206 -1.48 -11.30 -7.83
N LEU A 207 -0.80 -10.97 -6.71
CA LEU A 207 0.09 -9.80 -6.65
C LEU A 207 1.26 -9.93 -7.61
N VAL A 208 1.90 -11.10 -7.68
CA VAL A 208 3.01 -11.35 -8.63
C VAL A 208 2.53 -11.20 -10.07
N ASP A 209 1.36 -11.73 -10.40
CA ASP A 209 0.77 -11.63 -11.75
C ASP A 209 0.44 -10.18 -12.10
N VAL A 210 -0.37 -9.49 -11.30
CA VAL A 210 -0.84 -8.14 -11.66
C VAL A 210 0.29 -7.10 -11.66
N LEU A 211 1.24 -7.18 -10.71
CA LEU A 211 2.41 -6.29 -10.71
C LEU A 211 3.33 -6.58 -11.90
N GLY A 212 3.41 -7.85 -12.33
CA GLY A 212 4.12 -8.24 -13.55
C GLY A 212 3.48 -7.65 -14.83
N ARG A 213 2.15 -7.65 -14.91
CA ARG A 213 1.41 -7.00 -16.01
C ARG A 213 1.64 -5.49 -16.01
N LEU A 214 1.61 -4.85 -14.84
CA LEU A 214 1.90 -3.42 -14.71
C LEU A 214 3.33 -3.06 -15.16
N ASP A 215 4.33 -3.90 -14.86
CA ASP A 215 5.71 -3.68 -15.32
C ASP A 215 5.87 -3.84 -16.83
N ARG A 216 5.06 -4.69 -17.48
CA ARG A 216 5.04 -4.87 -18.93
C ARG A 216 4.21 -3.80 -19.68
N LEU A 217 3.31 -3.10 -19.00
CA LEU A 217 2.39 -2.13 -19.65
C LEU A 217 3.12 -1.06 -20.45
N TYR A 218 4.32 -0.65 -19.99
CA TYR A 218 5.15 0.33 -20.68
C TYR A 218 6.60 -0.13 -20.87
N ASP A 219 6.84 -1.45 -20.86
CA ASP A 219 8.16 -2.08 -20.99
C ASP A 219 9.21 -1.52 -20.01
N ARG A 220 8.76 -1.12 -18.83
CA ARG A 220 9.60 -0.57 -17.75
C ARG A 220 8.89 -0.61 -16.41
N PRO A 221 9.64 -0.67 -15.28
CA PRO A 221 9.05 -0.67 -13.95
C PRO A 221 8.07 0.50 -13.76
N LEU A 222 6.81 0.18 -13.46
CA LEU A 222 5.77 1.17 -13.23
C LEU A 222 5.88 1.71 -11.81
N PRO A 223 5.95 3.04 -11.59
CA PRO A 223 5.78 3.59 -10.25
C PRO A 223 4.35 3.38 -9.77
N TYR A 224 4.17 2.91 -8.54
CA TYR A 224 2.85 2.69 -7.97
C TYR A 224 2.79 2.98 -6.47
N MET A 225 1.60 3.21 -5.99
CA MET A 225 1.20 3.11 -4.59
C MET A 225 0.31 1.89 -4.44
N LEU A 226 0.57 1.08 -3.42
CA LEU A 226 -0.23 -0.08 -3.03
C LEU A 226 -0.60 0.07 -1.56
N TRP A 227 -1.85 -0.24 -1.20
CA TRP A 227 -2.25 -0.28 0.20
C TRP A 227 -3.36 -1.30 0.44
N PHE A 228 -3.46 -1.72 1.70
CA PHE A 228 -4.51 -2.60 2.18
C PHE A 228 -5.61 -1.79 2.87
N ASN A 229 -6.87 -2.09 2.54
CA ASN A 229 -8.03 -1.73 3.33
C ASN A 229 -8.48 -2.97 4.10
N GLN A 230 -8.63 -2.86 5.38
CA GLN A 230 -8.93 -4.00 6.25
C GLN A 230 -9.65 -3.55 7.53
N ARG A 231 -10.14 -4.51 8.30
CA ARG A 231 -10.86 -4.26 9.54
C ARG A 231 -10.01 -3.41 10.51
N PRO A 232 -10.61 -2.39 11.16
CA PRO A 232 -9.99 -1.70 12.28
C PRO A 232 -9.68 -2.65 13.45
N THR A 233 -8.73 -2.23 14.29
CA THR A 233 -8.28 -2.97 15.48
C THR A 233 -8.73 -2.29 16.78
N ASP A 234 -9.70 -1.38 16.71
CA ASP A 234 -10.25 -0.56 17.80
C ASP A 234 -11.17 -1.33 18.77
N GLY A 235 -11.29 -2.65 18.59
CA GLY A 235 -12.20 -3.50 19.37
C GLY A 235 -13.67 -3.38 18.97
N GLY A 236 -14.00 -2.57 17.96
CA GLY A 236 -15.35 -2.44 17.43
C GLY A 236 -15.79 -3.66 16.61
N GLU A 237 -17.12 -3.82 16.51
CA GLU A 237 -17.71 -4.79 15.59
C GLU A 237 -17.75 -4.19 14.17
N TRP A 238 -17.04 -4.82 13.24
CA TRP A 238 -17.00 -4.42 11.84
C TRP A 238 -17.49 -5.57 10.95
N PRO A 239 -18.79 -5.93 11.02
CA PRO A 239 -19.32 -7.13 10.36
C PRO A 239 -19.19 -7.09 8.83
N ASP A 240 -19.18 -5.88 8.25
CA ASP A 240 -19.09 -5.67 6.81
C ASP A 240 -17.66 -5.38 6.33
N ALA A 241 -16.66 -5.41 7.23
CA ALA A 241 -15.28 -5.23 6.82
C ALA A 241 -14.87 -6.30 5.81
N TRP A 242 -14.27 -5.86 4.71
CA TRP A 242 -13.80 -6.73 3.63
C TRP A 242 -12.40 -6.34 3.21
N LEU A 243 -11.45 -7.24 3.44
CA LEU A 243 -10.05 -7.05 3.03
C LEU A 243 -9.96 -6.81 1.53
N ASN A 244 -9.26 -5.75 1.16
CA ASN A 244 -8.93 -5.52 -0.24
C ASN A 244 -7.59 -4.80 -0.38
N VAL A 245 -7.01 -4.90 -1.57
CA VAL A 245 -5.77 -4.21 -1.94
C VAL A 245 -6.07 -3.27 -3.09
N GLU A 246 -5.64 -2.03 -2.94
CA GLU A 246 -5.68 -1.07 -4.03
C GLU A 246 -4.26 -0.80 -4.54
N ILE A 247 -4.11 -0.75 -5.86
CA ILE A 247 -2.87 -0.40 -6.53
C ILE A 247 -3.17 0.73 -7.51
N VAL A 248 -2.43 1.83 -7.42
CA VAL A 248 -2.61 2.97 -8.34
C VAL A 248 -1.27 3.49 -8.85
N SER A 249 -1.26 4.00 -10.08
CA SER A 249 -0.11 4.68 -10.64
C SER A 249 -0.51 6.04 -11.23
N PRO A 250 0.34 7.07 -11.05
CA PRO A 250 0.11 8.37 -11.66
C PRO A 250 0.41 8.41 -13.17
N TRP A 251 1.05 7.38 -13.74
CA TRP A 251 1.43 7.41 -15.15
C TRP A 251 0.22 7.23 -16.08
N ARG A 252 0.03 8.20 -16.98
CA ARG A 252 -0.93 8.13 -18.09
C ARG A 252 -0.34 7.58 -19.39
N SER A 253 0.99 7.55 -19.47
CA SER A 253 1.81 6.93 -20.51
C SER A 253 3.23 6.74 -19.98
N ALA A 254 4.08 6.03 -20.70
CA ALA A 254 5.45 5.73 -20.28
C ALA A 254 6.21 6.99 -19.82
N GLY A 255 6.58 7.06 -18.54
CA GLY A 255 7.33 8.16 -17.95
C GLY A 255 6.57 9.49 -17.85
N THR A 256 5.27 9.52 -18.14
CA THR A 256 4.47 10.74 -18.10
C THR A 256 3.41 10.65 -17.01
N ALA A 257 3.64 11.34 -15.91
CA ALA A 257 2.69 11.40 -14.81
C ALA A 257 1.49 12.32 -15.14
N ARG A 258 0.32 11.93 -14.65
CA ARG A 258 -0.83 12.82 -14.47
C ARG A 258 -0.75 13.38 -13.05
N PHE A 259 -0.74 14.67 -12.93
CA PHE A 259 -0.78 15.34 -11.64
C PHE A 259 -2.23 15.67 -11.27
N ILE A 260 -2.59 15.46 -10.01
CA ILE A 260 -3.83 15.98 -9.44
C ILE A 260 -3.67 17.50 -9.34
N ALA A 261 -4.58 18.24 -9.97
CA ALA A 261 -4.48 19.68 -10.13
C ALA A 261 -5.52 20.44 -9.29
N ALA A 262 -5.49 21.77 -9.34
CA ALA A 262 -6.28 22.64 -8.47
C ALA A 262 -7.80 22.36 -8.52
N ALA A 263 -8.36 22.09 -9.71
CA ALA A 263 -9.80 21.80 -9.85
C ALA A 263 -10.19 20.52 -9.11
N GLU A 264 -9.34 19.50 -9.15
CA GLU A 264 -9.58 18.20 -8.53
C GLU A 264 -9.42 18.27 -7.00
N VAL A 265 -8.39 18.99 -6.52
CA VAL A 265 -8.17 19.20 -5.10
C VAL A 265 -9.27 20.05 -4.48
N ALA A 266 -9.73 21.09 -5.20
CA ALA A 266 -10.74 22.03 -4.69
C ALA A 266 -12.16 21.43 -4.66
N CYS A 267 -12.48 20.51 -5.58
CA CYS A 267 -13.83 19.97 -5.73
C CYS A 267 -13.94 18.48 -5.33
N GLU A 268 -12.82 17.79 -5.07
CA GLU A 268 -12.78 16.33 -4.90
C GLU A 268 -13.40 15.55 -6.09
N GLU A 269 -13.40 16.15 -7.29
CA GLU A 269 -13.82 15.52 -8.54
C GLU A 269 -12.63 15.33 -9.46
N TYR A 270 -12.42 14.10 -9.96
CA TYR A 270 -11.18 13.71 -10.65
C TYR A 270 -11.41 13.50 -12.15
N PHE A 271 -10.46 13.97 -12.96
CA PHE A 271 -10.48 13.86 -14.43
C PHE A 271 -9.49 12.78 -14.88
N ASN A 272 -9.95 11.53 -14.95
CA ASN A 272 -9.09 10.42 -15.38
C ASN A 272 -9.10 10.31 -16.93
N PRO A 273 -7.93 10.40 -17.61
CA PRO A 273 -7.85 10.27 -19.06
C PRO A 273 -7.91 8.82 -19.56
N VAL A 274 -7.90 7.83 -18.68
CA VAL A 274 -7.86 6.41 -19.03
C VAL A 274 -9.22 5.77 -18.79
N ILE A 275 -9.72 5.09 -19.82
CA ILE A 275 -10.98 4.35 -19.76
C ILE A 275 -10.73 3.02 -19.04
N PRO A 276 -11.46 2.71 -17.95
CA PRO A 276 -11.22 1.52 -17.13
C PRO A 276 -11.27 0.19 -17.92
N GLU A 277 -12.23 0.05 -18.82
CA GLU A 277 -12.44 -1.15 -19.63
C GLU A 277 -11.25 -1.41 -20.59
N LEU A 278 -10.72 -0.34 -21.22
CA LEU A 278 -9.57 -0.42 -22.10
C LEU A 278 -8.27 -0.73 -21.34
N LEU A 279 -8.12 -0.16 -20.14
CA LEU A 279 -6.99 -0.52 -19.27
C LEU A 279 -7.04 -2.01 -18.89
N ALA A 280 -8.20 -2.51 -18.52
CA ALA A 280 -8.37 -3.90 -18.16
C ALA A 280 -8.09 -4.84 -19.34
N GLU A 281 -8.53 -4.47 -20.56
CA GLU A 281 -8.20 -5.20 -21.79
C GLU A 281 -6.69 -5.28 -22.02
N GLN A 282 -5.99 -4.13 -21.98
CA GLN A 282 -4.53 -4.08 -22.10
C GLN A 282 -3.83 -4.95 -21.06
N LEU A 283 -4.28 -4.88 -19.79
CA LEU A 283 -3.69 -5.70 -18.73
C LEU A 283 -3.96 -7.19 -18.91
N ARG A 284 -5.11 -7.61 -19.46
CA ARG A 284 -5.38 -9.01 -19.79
C ARG A 284 -4.45 -9.54 -20.87
N GLU A 285 -4.16 -8.75 -21.90
CA GLU A 285 -3.26 -9.12 -23.01
C GLU A 285 -1.80 -9.32 -22.55
N LEU A 286 -1.43 -8.76 -21.41
CA LEU A 286 -0.09 -8.85 -20.80
C LEU A 286 0.07 -10.04 -19.83
N GLY A 287 -0.92 -10.89 -19.70
CA GLY A 287 -0.94 -12.03 -18.77
C GLY A 287 -0.26 -13.29 -19.23
#